data_20bce142f47f79f8927efc0408e416a9
#
_entry.id   20bce142f47f79f8927efc0408e416a9
#
_cell.length_a   1.000
_cell.length_b   1.000
_cell.length_c   1.000
_cell.angle_alpha   90.00
_cell.angle_beta   90.00
_cell.angle_gamma   90.00
#
_symmetry.space_group_name_H-M   'P 1'
#
loop_
_entity.id
_entity.type
_entity.pdbx_description
1 polymer ?
#
loop_
_entity_poly.entity_id
_entity_poly.type
_entity_poly.pdbx_seq_one_letter_code
_entity_poly.pdbx_strand_id
1 'polypeptide(L)'
;MAPVEPATGALERARALVATARDVVVLTGAGISTDSGIPDFRGPDGVWTRDPEADKLSTIDHYLADAATRRLAWLRRLDNPAWVAEPNAGHHALVALERAGRLSLLITQNIDGLHVEAGSDPDRVVEVHGTVTEAMCVRCEWRGPMVDVLDRVRSGEADPPCEECGGILKSSTVFFGESLDAEDLDRSFAAVETCDLLLTVGTSLQVYPIAGVVPRAMAAGAGVVILNGEPTPYDDQA
;
A
#
# COMPACT_ATOMS: atom_id res chain seq x y z
N MET A 1 -10.70 7.78 19.18
CA MET A 1 -12.07 7.99 18.68
C MET A 1 -12.78 6.63 18.70
N ALA A 2 -14.06 6.54 19.05
CA ALA A 2 -14.78 5.27 18.90
C ALA A 2 -14.93 4.95 17.40
N PRO A 3 -14.90 3.66 17.00
CA PRO A 3 -15.15 3.30 15.61
C PRO A 3 -16.51 3.84 15.18
N VAL A 4 -16.60 4.36 13.95
CA VAL A 4 -17.86 4.82 13.38
C VAL A 4 -18.74 3.59 13.18
N GLU A 5 -19.88 3.51 13.87
CA GLU A 5 -20.83 2.43 13.62
C GLU A 5 -21.40 2.60 12.20
N PRO A 6 -21.41 1.53 11.39
CA PRO A 6 -21.98 1.61 10.06
C PRO A 6 -23.45 2.01 10.13
N ALA A 7 -23.91 2.84 9.19
CA ALA A 7 -25.33 3.18 9.07
C ALA A 7 -26.15 1.91 9.01
N THR A 8 -27.31 1.88 9.68
CA THR A 8 -28.18 0.70 9.75
C THR A 8 -28.44 0.15 8.35
N GLY A 9 -28.04 -1.10 8.11
CA GLY A 9 -28.14 -1.78 6.81
C GLY A 9 -27.00 -1.55 5.83
N ALA A 10 -25.99 -0.69 6.11
CA ALA A 10 -24.86 -0.49 5.20
C ALA A 10 -24.05 -1.78 5.00
N LEU A 11 -23.78 -2.50 6.09
CA LEU A 11 -23.07 -3.78 6.03
C LEU A 11 -23.84 -4.85 5.20
N GLU A 12 -25.15 -4.89 5.31
CA GLU A 12 -25.99 -5.82 4.53
C GLU A 12 -25.97 -5.45 3.05
N ARG A 13 -26.05 -4.16 2.72
CA ARG A 13 -25.91 -3.69 1.33
C ARG A 13 -24.54 -4.02 0.76
N ALA A 14 -23.47 -3.75 1.50
CA ALA A 14 -22.10 -4.10 1.10
C ALA A 14 -21.95 -5.61 0.84
N ARG A 15 -22.48 -6.45 1.75
CA ARG A 15 -22.50 -7.91 1.56
C ARG A 15 -23.25 -8.34 0.32
N ALA A 16 -24.41 -7.72 0.04
CA ALA A 16 -25.20 -8.04 -1.16
C ALA A 16 -24.44 -7.65 -2.44
N LEU A 17 -23.82 -6.48 -2.49
CA LEU A 17 -22.99 -6.04 -3.62
C LEU A 17 -21.82 -7.00 -3.83
N VAL A 18 -21.05 -7.28 -2.79
CA VAL A 18 -19.93 -8.24 -2.87
C VAL A 18 -20.44 -9.63 -3.26
N ALA A 19 -21.59 -10.10 -2.78
CA ALA A 19 -22.11 -11.42 -3.11
C ALA A 19 -22.51 -11.55 -4.59
N THR A 20 -22.95 -10.49 -5.24
CA THR A 20 -23.49 -10.51 -6.62
C THR A 20 -22.48 -10.11 -7.68
N ALA A 21 -21.46 -9.30 -7.33
CA ALA A 21 -20.42 -8.88 -8.26
C ALA A 21 -19.63 -10.07 -8.81
N ARG A 22 -19.27 -10.02 -10.09
CA ARG A 22 -18.50 -11.05 -10.80
C ARG A 22 -17.10 -10.61 -11.16
N ASP A 23 -16.93 -9.31 -11.30
CA ASP A 23 -15.64 -8.66 -11.59
C ASP A 23 -15.38 -7.59 -10.53
N VAL A 24 -14.57 -7.95 -9.53
CA VAL A 24 -14.24 -7.10 -8.39
C VAL A 24 -12.81 -6.61 -8.53
N VAL A 25 -12.63 -5.30 -8.49
CA VAL A 25 -11.34 -4.66 -8.27
C VAL A 25 -11.27 -4.23 -6.81
N VAL A 26 -10.13 -4.49 -6.18
CA VAL A 26 -9.90 -4.12 -4.78
C VAL A 26 -8.81 -3.05 -4.71
N LEU A 27 -9.03 -2.01 -3.88
CA LEU A 27 -7.99 -1.08 -3.47
C LEU A 27 -7.76 -1.20 -1.96
N THR A 28 -6.54 -1.53 -1.55
CA THR A 28 -6.20 -1.61 -0.12
C THR A 28 -5.25 -0.50 0.31
N GLY A 29 -5.32 -0.13 1.59
CA GLY A 29 -4.38 0.75 2.26
C GLY A 29 -3.96 0.18 3.62
N ALA A 30 -3.16 0.92 4.38
CA ALA A 30 -2.50 0.44 5.59
C ALA A 30 -3.47 -0.08 6.68
N GLY A 31 -4.72 0.35 6.66
CA GLY A 31 -5.74 -0.12 7.59
C GLY A 31 -6.05 -1.62 7.49
N ILE A 32 -5.81 -2.29 6.34
CA ILE A 32 -5.98 -3.74 6.25
C ILE A 32 -4.90 -4.49 7.03
N SER A 33 -3.72 -3.89 7.21
CA SER A 33 -2.55 -4.53 7.84
C SER A 33 -2.42 -4.23 9.34
N THR A 34 -3.34 -3.45 9.93
CA THR A 34 -3.29 -3.11 11.38
C THR A 34 -3.46 -4.33 12.26
N ASP A 35 -4.31 -5.28 11.89
CA ASP A 35 -4.48 -6.57 12.61
C ASP A 35 -3.27 -7.50 12.42
N SER A 36 -2.36 -7.20 11.50
CA SER A 36 -1.07 -7.88 11.33
C SER A 36 0.05 -7.23 12.15
N GLY A 37 -0.26 -6.19 12.94
CA GLY A 37 0.71 -5.48 13.78
C GLY A 37 1.46 -4.35 13.04
N ILE A 38 1.12 -4.03 11.81
CA ILE A 38 1.68 -2.89 11.07
C ILE A 38 0.81 -1.66 11.33
N PRO A 39 1.33 -0.59 11.95
CA PRO A 39 0.55 0.62 12.18
C PRO A 39 0.19 1.30 10.85
N ASP A 40 -0.99 1.87 10.77
CA ASP A 40 -1.33 2.78 9.68
C ASP A 40 -0.58 4.12 9.77
N PHE A 41 -0.84 5.03 8.85
CA PHE A 41 -0.14 6.32 8.81
C PHE A 41 -0.88 7.45 9.52
N ARG A 42 -2.22 7.49 9.45
CA ARG A 42 -3.06 8.65 9.82
C ARG A 42 -4.06 8.36 10.92
N GLY A 43 -4.30 7.10 11.24
CA GLY A 43 -5.20 6.70 12.33
C GLY A 43 -4.74 7.24 13.69
N PRO A 44 -5.52 7.03 14.74
CA PRO A 44 -5.20 7.52 16.08
C PRO A 44 -3.83 7.10 16.59
N ASP A 45 -3.39 5.91 16.19
CA ASP A 45 -2.11 5.30 16.52
C ASP A 45 -1.11 5.30 15.35
N GLY A 46 -1.44 6.02 14.28
CA GLY A 46 -0.70 6.05 13.03
C GLY A 46 0.70 6.64 13.15
N VAL A 47 1.59 6.25 12.24
CA VAL A 47 3.01 6.65 12.25
C VAL A 47 3.18 8.17 12.25
N TRP A 48 2.45 8.89 11.40
CA TRP A 48 2.56 10.37 11.31
C TRP A 48 1.81 11.08 12.44
N THR A 49 0.82 10.44 13.04
CA THR A 49 0.14 10.97 14.22
C THR A 49 1.07 10.96 15.42
N ARG A 50 1.90 9.91 15.56
CA ARG A 50 2.86 9.75 16.66
C ARG A 50 4.19 10.49 16.43
N ASP A 51 4.67 10.53 15.19
CA ASP A 51 5.93 11.17 14.80
C ASP A 51 5.73 12.00 13.51
N PRO A 52 5.34 13.28 13.63
CA PRO A 52 5.13 14.16 12.48
C PRO A 52 6.39 14.40 11.61
N GLU A 53 7.59 14.09 12.13
CA GLU A 53 8.84 14.21 11.38
C GLU A 53 9.19 12.93 10.59
N ALA A 54 8.41 11.85 10.77
CA ALA A 54 8.66 10.58 10.11
C ALA A 54 8.49 10.65 8.58
N ASP A 55 7.70 11.59 8.06
CA ASP A 55 7.50 11.81 6.63
C ASP A 55 8.79 12.25 5.92
N LYS A 56 9.69 12.97 6.61
CA LYS A 56 10.98 13.39 6.05
C LYS A 56 11.84 12.21 5.61
N LEU A 57 11.75 11.09 6.30
CA LEU A 57 12.51 9.87 5.97
C LEU A 57 12.00 9.19 4.69
N SER A 58 10.78 9.54 4.27
CA SER A 58 10.11 9.04 3.08
C SER A 58 9.88 10.14 2.04
N THR A 59 10.57 11.29 2.14
CA THR A 59 10.55 12.38 1.17
C THR A 59 11.85 12.35 0.37
N ILE A 60 11.76 12.25 -0.96
CA ILE A 60 12.92 12.00 -1.82
C ILE A 60 13.99 13.09 -1.71
N ASP A 61 13.60 14.35 -1.72
CA ASP A 61 14.55 15.47 -1.65
C ASP A 61 15.34 15.46 -0.35
N HIS A 62 14.70 15.21 0.80
CA HIS A 62 15.38 15.10 2.09
C HIS A 62 16.31 13.89 2.13
N TYR A 63 15.85 12.74 1.61
CA TYR A 63 16.63 11.53 1.57
C TYR A 63 17.91 11.68 0.73
N LEU A 64 17.80 12.31 -0.43
CA LEU A 64 18.95 12.52 -1.32
C LEU A 64 19.94 13.57 -0.78
N ALA A 65 19.43 14.63 -0.18
CA ALA A 65 20.25 15.77 0.27
C ALA A 65 21.07 15.47 1.53
N ASP A 66 20.57 14.61 2.45
CA ASP A 66 21.15 14.46 3.78
C ASP A 66 21.50 13.02 4.15
N ALA A 67 22.79 12.76 4.36
CA ALA A 67 23.27 11.45 4.80
C ALA A 67 22.81 11.08 6.22
N ALA A 68 22.49 12.03 7.10
CA ALA A 68 21.97 11.72 8.42
C ALA A 68 20.55 11.18 8.33
N THR A 69 19.72 11.76 7.45
CA THR A 69 18.39 11.27 7.12
C THR A 69 18.46 9.83 6.57
N ARG A 70 19.37 9.54 5.64
CA ARG A 70 19.54 8.18 5.09
C ARG A 70 19.93 7.17 6.18
N ARG A 71 20.90 7.50 7.02
CA ARG A 71 21.32 6.62 8.12
C ARG A 71 20.18 6.31 9.08
N LEU A 72 19.38 7.31 9.44
CA LEU A 72 18.22 7.11 10.30
C LEU A 72 17.17 6.25 9.59
N ALA A 73 16.93 6.48 8.30
CA ALA A 73 16.01 5.66 7.51
C ALA A 73 16.46 4.19 7.44
N TRP A 74 17.77 3.93 7.27
CA TRP A 74 18.31 2.56 7.29
C TRP A 74 18.14 1.89 8.64
N LEU A 75 18.41 2.61 9.74
CA LEU A 75 18.21 2.08 11.10
C LEU A 75 16.73 1.73 11.34
N ARG A 76 15.79 2.61 10.96
CA ARG A 76 14.36 2.33 11.11
C ARG A 76 13.89 1.15 10.26
N ARG A 77 14.53 0.89 9.11
CA ARG A 77 14.23 -0.29 8.28
C ARG A 77 14.63 -1.60 8.95
N LEU A 78 15.66 -1.62 9.78
CA LEU A 78 16.04 -2.82 10.53
C LEU A 78 14.92 -3.30 11.45
N ASP A 79 14.17 -2.37 12.04
CA ASP A 79 13.10 -2.64 13.01
C ASP A 79 11.70 -2.52 12.38
N ASN A 80 11.59 -2.58 11.04
CA ASN A 80 10.31 -2.46 10.38
C ASN A 80 9.40 -3.65 10.76
N PRO A 81 8.18 -3.40 11.29
CA PRO A 81 7.26 -4.46 11.68
C PRO A 81 6.86 -5.39 10.52
N ALA A 82 6.97 -4.95 9.28
CA ALA A 82 6.68 -5.78 8.11
C ALA A 82 7.57 -7.05 8.04
N TRP A 83 8.76 -7.06 8.68
CA TRP A 83 9.64 -8.24 8.67
C TRP A 83 9.13 -9.44 9.46
N VAL A 84 8.18 -9.24 10.35
CA VAL A 84 7.62 -10.27 11.26
C VAL A 84 6.10 -10.31 11.22
N ALA A 85 5.48 -9.47 10.41
CA ALA A 85 4.03 -9.46 10.25
C ALA A 85 3.58 -10.68 9.45
N GLU A 86 2.41 -11.21 9.78
CA GLU A 86 1.76 -12.29 9.05
C GLU A 86 0.44 -11.79 8.44
N PRO A 87 0.03 -12.33 7.27
CA PRO A 87 -1.27 -12.00 6.70
C PRO A 87 -2.42 -12.32 7.67
N ASN A 88 -3.37 -11.40 7.77
CA ASN A 88 -4.55 -11.55 8.61
C ASN A 88 -5.81 -12.00 7.83
N ALA A 89 -6.93 -12.10 8.51
CA ALA A 89 -8.20 -12.54 7.93
C ALA A 89 -8.66 -11.68 6.74
N GLY A 90 -8.33 -10.38 6.72
CA GLY A 90 -8.63 -9.48 5.60
C GLY A 90 -7.89 -9.90 4.34
N HIS A 91 -6.58 -10.15 4.43
CA HIS A 91 -5.77 -10.63 3.31
C HIS A 91 -6.29 -11.98 2.78
N HIS A 92 -6.54 -12.94 3.67
CA HIS A 92 -7.07 -14.25 3.27
C HIS A 92 -8.47 -14.19 2.66
N ALA A 93 -9.31 -13.23 3.06
CA ALA A 93 -10.62 -13.03 2.43
C ALA A 93 -10.49 -12.58 0.97
N LEU A 94 -9.51 -11.73 0.64
CA LEU A 94 -9.23 -11.32 -0.74
C LEU A 94 -8.70 -12.48 -1.58
N VAL A 95 -7.82 -13.32 -1.02
CA VAL A 95 -7.37 -14.57 -1.67
C VAL A 95 -8.57 -15.51 -1.94
N ALA A 96 -9.52 -15.62 -1.00
CA ALA A 96 -10.72 -16.42 -1.21
C ALA A 96 -11.59 -15.86 -2.35
N LEU A 97 -11.72 -14.55 -2.47
CA LEU A 97 -12.43 -13.87 -3.57
C LEU A 97 -11.74 -14.13 -4.91
N GLU A 98 -10.40 -14.09 -4.93
CA GLU A 98 -9.60 -14.40 -6.11
C GLU A 98 -9.75 -15.87 -6.55
N ARG A 99 -9.63 -16.82 -5.61
CA ARG A 99 -9.84 -18.26 -5.87
C ARG A 99 -11.24 -18.60 -6.36
N ALA A 100 -12.23 -17.79 -5.99
CA ALA A 100 -13.58 -17.89 -6.53
C ALA A 100 -13.71 -17.33 -7.97
N GLY A 101 -12.62 -16.85 -8.57
CA GLY A 101 -12.57 -16.27 -9.92
C GLY A 101 -13.29 -14.93 -10.04
N ARG A 102 -13.43 -14.20 -8.94
CA ARG A 102 -14.21 -12.96 -8.87
C ARG A 102 -13.37 -11.70 -8.67
N LEU A 103 -12.11 -11.81 -8.24
CA LEU A 103 -11.18 -10.71 -8.13
C LEU A 103 -10.35 -10.64 -9.41
N SER A 104 -10.47 -9.56 -10.16
CA SER A 104 -9.70 -9.32 -11.38
C SER A 104 -8.38 -8.61 -11.12
N LEU A 105 -8.37 -7.63 -10.21
CA LEU A 105 -7.16 -6.90 -9.82
C LEU A 105 -7.23 -6.48 -8.36
N LEU A 106 -6.09 -6.65 -7.67
CA LEU A 106 -5.84 -6.11 -6.34
C LEU A 106 -4.81 -4.99 -6.46
N ILE A 107 -5.25 -3.77 -6.19
CA ILE A 107 -4.40 -2.58 -6.13
C ILE A 107 -4.08 -2.33 -4.66
N THR A 108 -2.80 -2.24 -4.31
CA THR A 108 -2.44 -1.94 -2.93
C THR A 108 -1.54 -0.72 -2.82
N GLN A 109 -1.83 0.12 -1.86
CA GLN A 109 -0.97 1.22 -1.43
C GLN A 109 0.07 0.74 -0.40
N ASN A 110 -0.09 -0.49 0.10
CA ASN A 110 0.82 -1.08 1.07
C ASN A 110 2.09 -1.55 0.40
N ILE A 111 3.16 -1.51 1.17
CA ILE A 111 4.51 -1.87 0.76
C ILE A 111 5.01 -3.12 1.51
N ASP A 112 4.13 -3.77 2.27
CA ASP A 112 4.44 -4.83 3.24
C ASP A 112 4.56 -6.23 2.61
N GLY A 113 4.04 -6.43 1.38
CA GLY A 113 4.06 -7.73 0.68
C GLY A 113 3.03 -8.74 1.18
N LEU A 114 2.19 -8.41 2.18
CA LEU A 114 1.30 -9.38 2.84
C LEU A 114 0.22 -9.96 1.93
N HIS A 115 -0.19 -9.28 0.87
CA HIS A 115 -1.14 -9.83 -0.11
C HIS A 115 -0.58 -11.04 -0.84
N VAL A 116 0.65 -10.93 -1.33
CA VAL A 116 1.34 -12.03 -2.02
C VAL A 116 1.66 -13.15 -1.03
N GLU A 117 2.08 -12.82 0.19
CA GLU A 117 2.34 -13.79 1.25
C GLU A 117 1.08 -14.55 1.67
N ALA A 118 -0.10 -13.90 1.66
CA ALA A 118 -1.39 -14.55 1.91
C ALA A 118 -1.77 -15.57 0.82
N GLY A 119 -1.14 -15.48 -0.36
CA GLY A 119 -1.37 -16.36 -1.50
C GLY A 119 -2.17 -15.74 -2.64
N SER A 120 -2.25 -14.40 -2.73
CA SER A 120 -2.70 -13.70 -3.94
C SER A 120 -1.73 -13.92 -5.08
N ASP A 121 -2.24 -14.05 -6.29
CA ASP A 121 -1.44 -14.17 -7.51
C ASP A 121 -0.67 -12.86 -7.76
N PRO A 122 0.68 -12.87 -7.78
CA PRO A 122 1.47 -11.67 -8.01
C PRO A 122 1.12 -10.94 -9.31
N ASP A 123 0.69 -11.67 -10.35
CA ASP A 123 0.28 -11.07 -11.62
C ASP A 123 -1.04 -10.28 -11.50
N ARG A 124 -1.78 -10.48 -10.42
CA ARG A 124 -3.02 -9.76 -10.10
C ARG A 124 -2.87 -8.70 -9.02
N VAL A 125 -1.68 -8.56 -8.44
CA VAL A 125 -1.38 -7.52 -7.45
C VAL A 125 -0.63 -6.38 -8.12
N VAL A 126 -1.06 -5.15 -7.84
CA VAL A 126 -0.37 -3.91 -8.23
C VAL A 126 0.02 -3.17 -6.96
N GLU A 127 1.31 -3.18 -6.65
CA GLU A 127 1.91 -2.45 -5.51
C GLU A 127 2.25 -1.02 -5.93
N VAL A 128 1.25 -0.14 -6.03
CA VAL A 128 1.42 1.22 -6.59
C VAL A 128 2.43 2.12 -5.86
N HIS A 129 2.80 1.76 -4.64
CA HIS A 129 3.83 2.46 -3.87
C HIS A 129 5.13 1.64 -3.74
N GLY A 130 5.28 0.59 -4.56
CA GLY A 130 6.43 -0.31 -4.49
C GLY A 130 6.45 -1.20 -3.25
N THR A 131 7.63 -1.73 -2.90
CA THR A 131 7.76 -2.71 -1.81
C THR A 131 8.93 -2.40 -0.88
N VAL A 132 8.82 -2.81 0.40
CA VAL A 132 9.93 -2.75 1.37
C VAL A 132 10.94 -3.89 1.19
N THR A 133 10.58 -4.96 0.47
CA THR A 133 11.40 -6.16 0.33
C THR A 133 12.56 -5.99 -0.66
N GLU A 134 12.52 -4.93 -1.48
CA GLU A 134 13.52 -4.62 -2.47
C GLU A 134 14.21 -3.28 -2.20
N ALA A 135 15.52 -3.21 -2.46
CA ALA A 135 16.30 -1.98 -2.53
C ALA A 135 16.65 -1.64 -3.98
N MET A 136 16.78 -0.34 -4.27
CA MET A 136 17.16 0.15 -5.59
C MET A 136 18.21 1.26 -5.49
N CYS A 137 18.99 1.43 -6.56
CA CYS A 137 19.90 2.57 -6.70
C CYS A 137 19.19 3.74 -7.39
N VAL A 138 19.38 4.95 -6.85
CA VAL A 138 18.79 6.16 -7.47
C VAL A 138 19.56 6.64 -8.72
N ARG A 139 20.74 6.06 -9.03
CA ARG A 139 21.63 6.50 -10.10
C ARG A 139 21.77 5.50 -11.24
N CYS A 140 21.64 4.22 -10.97
CA CYS A 140 21.70 3.16 -11.98
C CYS A 140 20.50 2.21 -11.83
N GLU A 141 20.37 1.25 -12.72
CA GLU A 141 19.23 0.31 -12.73
C GLU A 141 19.37 -0.84 -11.71
N TRP A 142 20.38 -0.78 -10.82
CA TRP A 142 20.57 -1.82 -9.82
C TRP A 142 19.35 -1.94 -8.90
N ARG A 143 18.89 -3.18 -8.74
CA ARG A 143 17.88 -3.60 -7.78
C ARG A 143 18.32 -4.89 -7.11
N GLY A 144 17.92 -5.12 -5.89
CA GLY A 144 18.24 -6.34 -5.16
C GLY A 144 17.45 -6.51 -3.87
N PRO A 145 17.55 -7.68 -3.24
CA PRO A 145 16.83 -7.96 -1.99
C PRO A 145 17.20 -6.96 -0.90
N MET A 146 16.20 -6.41 -0.22
CA MET A 146 16.42 -5.49 0.90
C MET A 146 17.26 -6.12 2.01
N VAL A 147 17.08 -7.43 2.25
CA VAL A 147 17.82 -8.16 3.30
C VAL A 147 19.32 -8.05 3.12
N ASP A 148 19.84 -8.11 1.89
CA ASP A 148 21.28 -8.03 1.61
C ASP A 148 21.84 -6.66 1.98
N VAL A 149 21.09 -5.58 1.71
CA VAL A 149 21.48 -4.23 2.09
C VAL A 149 21.38 -4.04 3.61
N LEU A 150 20.34 -4.58 4.25
CA LEU A 150 20.21 -4.53 5.72
C LEU A 150 21.31 -5.31 6.44
N ASP A 151 21.83 -6.39 5.87
CA ASP A 151 22.98 -7.11 6.43
C ASP A 151 24.27 -6.28 6.40
N ARG A 152 24.45 -5.45 5.37
CA ARG A 152 25.54 -4.45 5.32
C ARG A 152 25.36 -3.40 6.42
N VAL A 153 24.12 -2.92 6.63
CA VAL A 153 23.82 -1.98 7.73
C VAL A 153 24.11 -2.61 9.09
N ARG A 154 23.70 -3.86 9.31
CA ARG A 154 24.02 -4.62 10.55
C ARG A 154 25.52 -4.80 10.77
N SER A 155 26.28 -4.91 9.68
CA SER A 155 27.73 -5.04 9.69
C SER A 155 28.46 -3.72 9.91
N GLY A 156 27.74 -2.58 10.02
CA GLY A 156 28.30 -1.27 10.36
C GLY A 156 28.36 -0.26 9.20
N GLU A 157 27.86 -0.60 8.00
CA GLU A 157 27.72 0.37 6.90
C GLU A 157 26.46 1.22 7.14
N ALA A 158 26.63 2.35 7.80
CA ALA A 158 25.49 3.19 8.22
C ALA A 158 24.69 3.79 7.05
N ASP A 159 25.30 3.97 5.88
CA ASP A 159 24.69 4.48 4.63
C ASP A 159 25.30 3.72 3.46
N PRO A 160 24.88 2.47 3.22
CA PRO A 160 25.51 1.60 2.23
C PRO A 160 25.36 2.16 0.80
N PRO A 161 26.47 2.34 0.06
CA PRO A 161 26.41 2.77 -1.33
C PRO A 161 26.05 1.59 -2.24
N CYS A 162 25.57 1.89 -3.43
CA CYS A 162 25.40 0.92 -4.50
C CYS A 162 26.74 0.28 -4.89
N GLU A 163 26.82 -1.03 -4.91
CA GLU A 163 28.05 -1.76 -5.23
C GLU A 163 28.47 -1.60 -6.67
N GLU A 164 27.51 -1.39 -7.60
CA GLU A 164 27.83 -1.22 -9.02
C GLU A 164 28.36 0.17 -9.36
N CYS A 165 27.76 1.23 -8.76
CA CYS A 165 28.07 2.59 -9.22
C CYS A 165 28.46 3.57 -8.08
N GLY A 166 28.43 3.14 -6.82
CA GLY A 166 28.64 4.00 -5.64
C GLY A 166 27.53 5.03 -5.41
N GLY A 167 26.39 4.88 -6.07
CA GLY A 167 25.23 5.77 -5.90
C GLY A 167 24.47 5.48 -4.60
N ILE A 168 23.51 6.36 -4.28
CA ILE A 168 22.65 6.20 -3.11
C ILE A 168 21.68 5.03 -3.32
N LEU A 169 21.56 4.17 -2.30
CA LEU A 169 20.51 3.15 -2.25
C LEU A 169 19.30 3.64 -1.46
N LYS A 170 18.12 3.21 -1.87
CA LYS A 170 16.85 3.38 -1.12
C LYS A 170 16.01 2.11 -1.23
N SER A 171 14.92 2.00 -0.45
CA SER A 171 13.88 0.99 -0.73
C SER A 171 13.23 1.27 -2.09
N SER A 172 12.71 0.25 -2.77
CA SER A 172 11.97 0.44 -4.01
C SER A 172 10.58 1.05 -3.81
N THR A 173 10.25 1.45 -2.58
CA THR A 173 9.01 2.18 -2.27
C THR A 173 9.03 3.57 -2.88
N VAL A 174 7.86 4.04 -3.32
CA VAL A 174 7.70 5.41 -3.84
C VAL A 174 7.71 6.40 -2.68
N PHE A 175 8.65 7.34 -2.71
CA PHE A 175 8.77 8.40 -1.71
C PHE A 175 7.90 9.60 -2.09
N PHE A 176 7.54 10.43 -1.14
CA PHE A 176 6.92 11.72 -1.41
C PHE A 176 7.82 12.56 -2.31
N GLY A 177 7.25 13.08 -3.39
CA GLY A 177 7.97 13.79 -4.44
C GLY A 177 8.39 12.92 -5.63
N GLU A 178 8.27 11.59 -5.54
CA GLU A 178 8.42 10.69 -6.69
C GLU A 178 7.07 10.44 -7.39
N SER A 179 7.13 10.09 -8.65
CA SER A 179 5.95 9.66 -9.42
C SER A 179 5.69 8.18 -9.21
N LEU A 180 4.41 7.79 -9.19
CA LEU A 180 4.04 6.40 -9.32
C LEU A 180 4.41 5.87 -10.71
N ASP A 181 4.57 4.56 -10.83
CA ASP A 181 4.77 3.92 -12.12
C ASP A 181 3.54 4.14 -13.03
N ALA A 182 3.79 4.54 -14.27
CA ALA A 182 2.73 4.90 -15.21
C ALA A 182 1.95 3.66 -15.68
N GLU A 183 2.61 2.53 -15.86
CA GLU A 183 1.98 1.27 -16.28
C GLU A 183 1.07 0.73 -15.18
N ASP A 184 1.51 0.79 -13.92
CA ASP A 184 0.71 0.41 -12.75
C ASP A 184 -0.52 1.29 -12.57
N LEU A 185 -0.38 2.60 -12.79
CA LEU A 185 -1.51 3.54 -12.76
C LEU A 185 -2.51 3.27 -13.90
N ASP A 186 -2.01 3.12 -15.13
CA ASP A 186 -2.86 2.86 -16.29
C ASP A 186 -3.60 1.54 -16.14
N ARG A 187 -2.91 0.49 -15.66
CA ARG A 187 -3.51 -0.82 -15.34
C ARG A 187 -4.59 -0.70 -14.28
N SER A 188 -4.32 0.06 -13.20
CA SER A 188 -5.27 0.29 -12.11
C SER A 188 -6.52 1.03 -12.59
N PHE A 189 -6.35 2.10 -13.39
CA PHE A 189 -7.45 2.88 -13.92
C PHE A 189 -8.29 2.09 -14.93
N ALA A 190 -7.66 1.36 -15.85
CA ALA A 190 -8.36 0.52 -16.82
C ALA A 190 -9.21 -0.56 -16.13
N ALA A 191 -8.71 -1.17 -15.06
CA ALA A 191 -9.44 -2.20 -14.34
C ALA A 191 -10.72 -1.65 -13.68
N VAL A 192 -10.67 -0.48 -13.04
CA VAL A 192 -11.85 0.09 -12.37
C VAL A 192 -12.88 0.65 -13.34
N GLU A 193 -12.49 0.95 -14.59
CA GLU A 193 -13.41 1.41 -15.62
C GLU A 193 -14.24 0.27 -16.23
N THR A 194 -13.93 -0.99 -15.92
CA THR A 194 -14.61 -2.17 -16.48
C THR A 194 -15.20 -3.11 -15.43
N CYS A 195 -14.88 -2.93 -14.14
CA CYS A 195 -15.34 -3.79 -13.06
C CYS A 195 -16.84 -3.60 -12.73
N ASP A 196 -17.43 -4.61 -12.10
CA ASP A 196 -18.78 -4.52 -11.52
C ASP A 196 -18.78 -3.81 -10.16
N LEU A 197 -17.67 -3.97 -9.41
CA LEU A 197 -17.52 -3.49 -8.04
C LEU A 197 -16.10 -3.06 -7.77
N LEU A 198 -15.93 -1.85 -7.25
CA LEU A 198 -14.72 -1.41 -6.56
C LEU A 198 -14.91 -1.60 -5.05
N LEU A 199 -14.09 -2.44 -4.44
CA LEU A 199 -14.03 -2.63 -3.00
C LEU A 199 -12.79 -1.93 -2.44
N THR A 200 -12.94 -0.91 -1.60
CA THR A 200 -11.82 -0.26 -0.92
C THR A 200 -11.74 -0.69 0.54
N VAL A 201 -10.55 -1.05 1.01
CA VAL A 201 -10.33 -1.58 2.36
C VAL A 201 -9.17 -0.90 3.05
N GLY A 202 -9.42 -0.30 4.22
CA GLY A 202 -8.39 0.26 5.08
C GLY A 202 -7.61 1.44 4.47
N THR A 203 -8.26 2.25 3.64
CA THR A 203 -7.64 3.40 2.99
C THR A 203 -8.44 4.68 3.22
N SER A 204 -7.75 5.77 3.53
CA SER A 204 -8.37 7.09 3.70
C SER A 204 -8.85 7.72 2.38
N LEU A 205 -8.48 7.17 1.23
CA LEU A 205 -8.80 7.68 -0.11
C LEU A 205 -8.38 9.15 -0.33
N GLN A 206 -7.29 9.58 0.31
CA GLN A 206 -6.76 10.95 0.24
C GLN A 206 -5.43 11.07 -0.53
N VAL A 207 -4.82 9.95 -0.91
CA VAL A 207 -3.53 9.92 -1.61
C VAL A 207 -3.75 9.83 -3.11
N TYR A 208 -3.41 10.89 -3.84
CA TYR A 208 -3.49 10.95 -5.29
C TYR A 208 -2.13 10.62 -5.92
N PRO A 209 -2.14 10.05 -7.14
CA PRO A 209 -3.27 9.89 -8.07
C PRO A 209 -4.16 8.67 -7.81
N ILE A 210 -3.75 7.68 -7.00
CA ILE A 210 -4.46 6.39 -6.90
C ILE A 210 -5.89 6.51 -6.30
N ALA A 211 -6.17 7.46 -5.41
CA ALA A 211 -7.53 7.71 -4.93
C ALA A 211 -8.52 8.03 -6.06
N GLY A 212 -8.02 8.45 -7.24
CA GLY A 212 -8.80 8.69 -8.45
C GLY A 212 -9.48 7.46 -9.04
N VAL A 213 -9.16 6.22 -8.57
CA VAL A 213 -9.90 5.00 -8.97
C VAL A 213 -11.36 5.06 -8.55
N VAL A 214 -11.67 5.70 -7.40
CA VAL A 214 -13.05 5.78 -6.89
C VAL A 214 -13.97 6.56 -7.83
N PRO A 215 -13.71 7.84 -8.17
CA PRO A 215 -14.57 8.57 -9.09
C PRO A 215 -14.58 7.97 -10.51
N ARG A 216 -13.52 7.27 -10.94
CA ARG A 216 -13.52 6.56 -12.24
C ARG A 216 -14.46 5.36 -12.24
N ALA A 217 -14.40 4.51 -11.20
CA ALA A 217 -15.32 3.40 -11.03
C ALA A 217 -16.79 3.86 -11.00
N MET A 218 -17.08 4.94 -10.24
CA MET A 218 -18.42 5.54 -10.19
C MET A 218 -18.87 6.04 -11.56
N ALA A 219 -18.00 6.74 -12.29
CA ALA A 219 -18.30 7.26 -13.63
C ALA A 219 -18.56 6.15 -14.65
N ALA A 220 -17.90 4.98 -14.47
CA ALA A 220 -18.12 3.79 -15.27
C ALA A 220 -19.40 3.00 -14.88
N GLY A 221 -20.05 3.35 -13.76
CA GLY A 221 -21.26 2.69 -13.28
C GLY A 221 -21.00 1.48 -12.38
N ALA A 222 -19.77 1.26 -11.94
CA ALA A 222 -19.44 0.22 -10.96
C ALA A 222 -20.06 0.55 -9.59
N GLY A 223 -20.47 -0.48 -8.85
CA GLY A 223 -20.75 -0.35 -7.42
C GLY A 223 -19.47 0.03 -6.66
N VAL A 224 -19.60 0.80 -5.58
CA VAL A 224 -18.48 1.13 -4.71
C VAL A 224 -18.81 0.73 -3.27
N VAL A 225 -17.91 0.00 -2.64
CA VAL A 225 -17.98 -0.36 -1.22
C VAL A 225 -16.71 0.13 -0.53
N ILE A 226 -16.89 0.89 0.55
CA ILE A 226 -15.79 1.42 1.36
C ILE A 226 -15.82 0.74 2.73
N LEU A 227 -14.76 -0.01 3.06
CA LEU A 227 -14.52 -0.59 4.37
C LEU A 227 -13.34 0.14 5.02
N ASN A 228 -13.65 1.14 5.84
CA ASN A 228 -12.62 1.92 6.54
C ASN A 228 -13.07 2.24 7.96
N GLY A 229 -12.13 2.36 8.89
CA GLY A 229 -12.41 2.70 10.30
C GLY A 229 -12.69 4.18 10.53
N GLU A 230 -12.35 5.04 9.58
CA GLU A 230 -12.51 6.49 9.63
C GLU A 230 -13.24 7.01 8.39
N PRO A 231 -13.88 8.19 8.45
CA PRO A 231 -14.56 8.78 7.30
C PRO A 231 -13.60 9.01 6.11
N THR A 232 -14.14 8.88 4.91
CA THR A 232 -13.45 9.14 3.65
C THR A 232 -14.14 10.26 2.86
N PRO A 233 -13.46 10.90 1.89
CA PRO A 233 -14.07 11.92 1.03
C PRO A 233 -15.22 11.40 0.15
N TYR A 234 -15.44 10.10 0.11
CA TYR A 234 -16.39 9.45 -0.81
C TYR A 234 -17.55 8.74 -0.12
N ASP A 235 -17.66 8.78 1.22
CA ASP A 235 -18.68 8.06 2.00
C ASP A 235 -20.12 8.40 1.59
N ASP A 236 -20.38 9.67 1.23
CA ASP A 236 -21.71 10.12 0.80
C ASP A 236 -22.08 9.65 -0.62
N GLN A 237 -21.14 9.04 -1.34
CA GLN A 237 -21.28 8.66 -2.75
C GLN A 237 -21.22 7.13 -2.96
N ALA A 238 -20.85 6.35 -1.93
CA ALA A 238 -20.67 4.90 -1.97
C ALA A 238 -21.92 4.11 -1.53
#